data_462d7d419379eb8483bf9bd5a6cc623f
#
_entry.id   462d7d419379eb8483bf9bd5a6cc623f
#
_cell.length_a   1.000
_cell.length_b   1.000
_cell.length_c   1.000
_cell.angle_alpha   90.00
_cell.angle_beta   90.00
_cell.angle_gamma   90.00
#
_symmetry.space_group_name_H-M   'P 1'
#
loop_
_entity.id
_entity.type
_entity.pdbx_description
1 polymer ?
#
loop_
_entity_poly.entity_id
_entity_poly.type
_entity_poly.pdbx_seq_one_letter_code
_entity_poly.pdbx_strand_id
1 'polypeptide(L)'
;MKKSRSITSKLPAALALVVVAALWCFASEGGWVPAFMLPSPRAVVQALLSDAPVLAANAAVTLQEAAWGLLALVLSTLMHRVRWLYRALYPILVITQTIPTIAIAPLLVLWMGFGMAPKVTLVALTTFFPIAVSLLEGYASTD
;
A
#
# COMPACT_ATOMS: atom_id res chain seq x y z
N MET A 1 5.50 22.00 29.73
CA MET A 1 6.24 20.98 30.49
C MET A 1 6.39 19.73 29.63
N LYS A 2 7.59 19.47 29.10
CA LYS A 2 7.89 18.33 28.21
C LYS A 2 8.11 17.10 29.10
N LYS A 3 7.11 16.22 29.19
CA LYS A 3 7.17 14.99 29.99
C LYS A 3 8.24 14.08 29.38
N SER A 4 9.41 14.02 30.01
CA SER A 4 10.47 13.06 29.70
C SER A 4 9.86 11.66 29.69
N ARG A 5 9.72 11.05 28.50
CA ARG A 5 9.34 9.63 28.38
C ARG A 5 10.52 8.81 28.89
N SER A 6 10.47 8.45 30.15
CA SER A 6 11.44 7.62 30.84
C SER A 6 11.70 6.33 30.05
N ILE A 7 12.94 5.91 29.98
CA ILE A 7 13.41 4.62 29.39
C ILE A 7 12.63 3.44 29.99
N THR A 8 12.23 3.54 31.25
CA THR A 8 11.40 2.56 31.97
C THR A 8 10.03 2.32 31.34
N SER A 9 9.45 3.28 30.60
CA SER A 9 8.16 3.08 29.93
C SER A 9 8.26 2.22 28.65
N LYS A 10 9.47 2.02 28.13
CA LYS A 10 9.72 1.19 26.92
C LYS A 10 10.15 -0.24 27.27
N LEU A 11 10.52 -0.47 28.52
CA LEU A 11 11.00 -1.77 29.00
C LEU A 11 9.96 -2.92 28.82
N PRO A 12 8.67 -2.74 29.18
CA PRO A 12 7.69 -3.80 28.99
C PRO A 12 7.42 -4.12 27.53
N ALA A 13 7.46 -3.11 26.64
CA ALA A 13 7.29 -3.33 25.20
C ALA A 13 8.51 -4.09 24.62
N ALA A 14 9.72 -3.72 25.00
CA ALA A 14 10.93 -4.42 24.59
C ALA A 14 10.93 -5.87 25.09
N LEU A 15 10.56 -6.10 26.36
CA LEU A 15 10.44 -7.44 26.91
C LEU A 15 9.42 -8.29 26.14
N ALA A 16 8.25 -7.74 25.84
CA ALA A 16 7.23 -8.43 25.06
C ALA A 16 7.75 -8.84 23.67
N LEU A 17 8.48 -7.95 22.97
CA LEU A 17 9.08 -8.26 21.68
C LEU A 17 10.13 -9.38 21.78
N VAL A 18 10.96 -9.36 22.81
CA VAL A 18 11.95 -10.41 23.06
C VAL A 18 11.27 -11.76 23.34
N VAL A 19 10.21 -11.77 24.16
CA VAL A 19 9.44 -12.98 24.44
C VAL A 19 8.80 -13.53 23.17
N VAL A 20 8.17 -12.69 22.35
CA VAL A 20 7.57 -13.11 21.08
C VAL A 20 8.63 -13.68 20.12
N ALA A 21 9.78 -13.02 20.00
CA ALA A 21 10.89 -13.51 19.18
C ALA A 21 11.45 -14.84 19.69
N ALA A 22 11.60 -14.99 20.99
CA ALA A 22 12.04 -16.25 21.60
C ALA A 22 11.05 -17.40 21.37
N LEU A 23 9.75 -17.14 21.52
CA LEU A 23 8.70 -18.10 21.22
C LEU A 23 8.70 -18.50 19.75
N TRP A 24 8.90 -17.53 18.84
CA TRP A 24 9.01 -17.81 17.41
C TRP A 24 10.22 -18.69 17.10
N CYS A 25 11.41 -18.36 17.62
CA CYS A 25 12.60 -19.21 17.47
C CYS A 25 12.34 -20.63 17.99
N PHE A 26 11.79 -20.73 19.20
CA PHE A 26 11.53 -22.02 19.84
C PHE A 26 10.53 -22.88 19.03
N ALA A 27 9.43 -22.28 18.55
CA ALA A 27 8.42 -22.99 17.79
C ALA A 27 8.92 -23.43 16.40
N SER A 28 9.76 -22.61 15.73
CA SER A 28 10.26 -22.90 14.39
C SER A 28 11.49 -23.84 14.39
N GLU A 29 12.40 -23.70 15.35
CA GLU A 29 13.61 -24.54 15.44
C GLU A 29 13.37 -25.83 16.24
N GLY A 30 12.39 -25.83 17.13
CA GLY A 30 12.00 -27.01 17.90
C GLY A 30 11.24 -28.09 17.08
N GLY A 31 10.95 -27.84 15.80
CA GLY A 31 10.26 -28.80 14.93
C GLY A 31 8.77 -28.96 15.23
N TRP A 32 8.19 -28.10 16.07
CA TRP A 32 6.78 -28.16 16.48
C TRP A 32 5.84 -27.74 15.35
N VAL A 33 6.34 -26.87 14.46
CA VAL A 33 5.60 -26.37 13.31
C VAL A 33 6.42 -26.63 12.04
N PRO A 34 5.83 -27.17 10.98
CA PRO A 34 6.53 -27.37 9.72
C PRO A 34 7.10 -26.07 9.15
N ALA A 35 8.32 -26.11 8.60
CA ALA A 35 9.03 -24.94 8.10
C ALA A 35 8.28 -24.15 7.00
N PHE A 36 7.38 -24.80 6.25
CA PHE A 36 6.55 -24.13 5.25
C PHE A 36 5.41 -23.30 5.87
N MET A 37 5.02 -23.58 7.11
CA MET A 37 3.99 -22.81 7.84
C MET A 37 4.63 -21.72 8.69
N LEU A 38 5.76 -22.02 9.35
CA LEU A 38 6.48 -21.07 10.20
C LEU A 38 7.98 -21.20 9.94
N PRO A 39 8.54 -20.44 8.98
CA PRO A 39 9.97 -20.43 8.73
C PRO A 39 10.72 -19.87 9.94
N SER A 40 11.95 -20.35 10.15
CA SER A 40 12.80 -19.83 11.22
C SER A 40 13.23 -18.39 10.93
N PRO A 41 13.54 -17.57 11.95
CA PRO A 41 14.04 -16.20 11.76
C PRO A 41 15.26 -16.14 10.85
N ARG A 42 16.13 -17.13 10.92
CA ARG A 42 17.31 -17.25 10.06
C ARG A 42 16.94 -17.49 8.61
N ALA A 43 15.97 -18.36 8.34
CA ALA A 43 15.46 -18.61 6.99
C ALA A 43 14.82 -17.34 6.40
N VAL A 44 14.06 -16.58 7.21
CA VAL A 44 13.48 -15.31 6.79
C VAL A 44 14.55 -14.28 6.41
N VAL A 45 15.60 -14.13 7.23
CA VAL A 45 16.71 -13.21 6.90
C VAL A 45 17.44 -13.65 5.63
N GLN A 46 17.69 -14.95 5.46
CA GLN A 46 18.31 -15.47 4.24
C GLN A 46 17.44 -15.20 3.01
N ALA A 47 16.13 -15.47 3.06
CA ALA A 47 15.20 -15.16 1.99
C ALA A 47 15.16 -13.65 1.68
N LEU A 48 15.20 -12.79 2.70
CA LEU A 48 15.22 -11.34 2.54
C LEU A 48 16.46 -10.86 1.75
N LEU A 49 17.59 -11.50 1.98
CA LEU A 49 18.84 -11.17 1.30
C LEU A 49 18.89 -11.76 -0.12
N SER A 50 18.43 -13.01 -0.30
CA SER A 50 18.41 -13.68 -1.61
C SER A 50 17.41 -13.04 -2.57
N ASP A 51 16.25 -12.64 -2.06
CA ASP A 51 15.14 -12.09 -2.85
C ASP A 51 15.15 -10.55 -2.89
N ALA A 52 16.21 -9.92 -2.40
CA ALA A 52 16.35 -8.46 -2.37
C ALA A 52 16.04 -7.78 -3.73
N PRO A 53 16.46 -8.32 -4.90
CA PRO A 53 16.09 -7.73 -6.19
C PRO A 53 14.58 -7.76 -6.47
N VAL A 54 13.90 -8.86 -6.10
CA VAL A 54 12.44 -9.01 -6.25
C VAL A 54 11.72 -8.05 -5.31
N LEU A 55 12.19 -7.93 -4.06
CA LEU A 55 11.65 -7.00 -3.08
C LEU A 55 11.81 -5.55 -3.55
N ALA A 56 12.98 -5.20 -4.11
CA ALA A 56 13.22 -3.86 -4.65
C ALA A 56 12.31 -3.54 -5.84
N ALA A 57 12.08 -4.49 -6.74
CA ALA A 57 11.14 -4.33 -7.86
C ALA A 57 9.70 -4.10 -7.37
N ASN A 58 9.25 -4.86 -6.38
CA ASN A 58 7.91 -4.69 -5.79
C ASN A 58 7.82 -3.37 -5.00
N ALA A 59 8.86 -2.98 -4.27
CA ALA A 59 8.91 -1.69 -3.59
C ALA A 59 8.82 -0.52 -4.58
N ALA A 60 9.44 -0.61 -5.76
CA ALA A 60 9.31 0.40 -6.80
C ALA A 60 7.85 0.54 -7.29
N VAL A 61 7.10 -0.56 -7.41
CA VAL A 61 5.67 -0.54 -7.74
C VAL A 61 4.89 0.17 -6.63
N THR A 62 5.13 -0.17 -5.37
CA THR A 62 4.46 0.49 -4.22
C THR A 62 4.76 1.99 -4.16
N LEU A 63 5.98 2.41 -4.49
CA LEU A 63 6.32 3.83 -4.58
C LEU A 63 5.57 4.54 -5.72
N GLN A 64 5.37 3.87 -6.86
CA GLN A 64 4.54 4.39 -7.94
C GLN A 64 3.07 4.52 -7.51
N GLU A 65 2.52 3.54 -6.79
CA GLU A 65 1.18 3.63 -6.20
C GLU A 65 1.05 4.85 -5.27
N ALA A 66 2.02 5.04 -4.38
CA ALA A 66 2.05 6.20 -3.50
C ALA A 66 2.10 7.53 -4.27
N ALA A 67 2.90 7.59 -5.36
CA ALA A 67 2.96 8.77 -6.22
C ALA A 67 1.60 9.07 -6.89
N TRP A 68 0.90 8.07 -7.39
CA TRP A 68 -0.45 8.24 -7.95
C TRP A 68 -1.46 8.71 -6.89
N GLY A 69 -1.37 8.18 -5.66
CA GLY A 69 -2.18 8.67 -4.54
C GLY A 69 -1.92 10.13 -4.20
N LEU A 70 -0.66 10.57 -4.21
CA LEU A 70 -0.29 11.98 -4.00
C LEU A 70 -0.80 12.88 -5.14
N LEU A 71 -0.72 12.42 -6.39
CA LEU A 71 -1.30 13.15 -7.53
C LEU A 71 -2.82 13.31 -7.39
N ALA A 72 -3.51 12.26 -6.94
CA ALA A 72 -4.94 12.32 -6.67
C ALA A 72 -5.28 13.37 -5.61
N LEU A 73 -4.49 13.45 -4.52
CA LEU A 73 -4.65 14.45 -3.47
C LEU A 73 -4.45 15.87 -4.01
N VAL A 74 -3.40 16.11 -4.80
CA VAL A 74 -3.15 17.42 -5.41
C VAL A 74 -4.28 17.81 -6.36
N LEU A 75 -4.70 16.90 -7.24
CA LEU A 75 -5.79 17.16 -8.19
C LEU A 75 -7.11 17.45 -7.47
N SER A 76 -7.47 16.66 -6.46
CA SER A 76 -8.71 16.85 -5.69
C SER A 76 -8.72 18.19 -4.97
N THR A 77 -7.58 18.58 -4.37
CA THR A 77 -7.43 19.90 -3.72
C THR A 77 -7.56 21.02 -4.74
N LEU A 78 -6.98 20.87 -5.94
CA LEU A 78 -7.11 21.84 -7.01
C LEU A 78 -8.55 21.93 -7.51
N MET A 79 -9.24 20.82 -7.71
CA MET A 79 -10.64 20.77 -8.10
C MET A 79 -11.56 21.41 -7.06
N HIS A 80 -11.30 21.19 -5.78
CA HIS A 80 -12.03 21.87 -4.69
C HIS A 80 -11.88 23.40 -4.77
N ARG A 81 -10.68 23.89 -5.09
CA ARG A 81 -10.39 25.34 -5.22
C ARG A 81 -10.94 25.94 -6.52
N VAL A 82 -11.01 25.17 -7.60
CA VAL A 82 -11.32 25.65 -8.96
C VAL A 82 -12.63 25.02 -9.46
N ARG A 83 -13.71 25.74 -9.30
CA ARG A 83 -15.09 25.25 -9.57
C ARG A 83 -15.33 24.74 -11.00
N TRP A 84 -14.71 25.36 -12.02
CA TRP A 84 -14.86 24.88 -13.39
C TRP A 84 -14.13 23.54 -13.60
N LEU A 85 -12.98 23.34 -12.98
CA LEU A 85 -12.22 22.09 -13.03
C LEU A 85 -13.00 20.94 -12.35
N TYR A 86 -13.64 21.24 -11.22
CA TYR A 86 -14.52 20.30 -10.56
C TYR A 86 -15.67 19.85 -11.49
N ARG A 87 -16.39 20.82 -12.10
CA ARG A 87 -17.50 20.53 -13.00
C ARG A 87 -17.10 19.74 -14.23
N ALA A 88 -15.90 19.94 -14.76
CA ALA A 88 -15.38 19.24 -15.92
C ALA A 88 -14.91 17.81 -15.60
N LEU A 89 -14.18 17.62 -14.51
CA LEU A 89 -13.51 16.36 -14.22
C LEU A 89 -14.30 15.42 -13.29
N TYR A 90 -15.11 15.95 -12.38
CA TYR A 90 -15.85 15.12 -11.42
C TYR A 90 -16.73 14.05 -12.06
N PRO A 91 -17.55 14.35 -13.12
CA PRO A 91 -18.31 13.32 -13.79
C PRO A 91 -17.46 12.19 -14.39
N ILE A 92 -16.29 12.52 -14.91
CA ILE A 92 -15.35 11.55 -15.48
C ILE A 92 -14.80 10.65 -14.36
N LEU A 93 -14.41 11.23 -13.23
CA LEU A 93 -13.92 10.48 -12.08
C LEU A 93 -14.97 9.49 -11.55
N VAL A 94 -16.23 9.92 -11.44
CA VAL A 94 -17.32 9.06 -10.98
C VAL A 94 -17.62 7.93 -11.98
N ILE A 95 -17.68 8.23 -13.28
CA ILE A 95 -17.91 7.22 -14.31
C ILE A 95 -16.82 6.14 -14.30
N THR A 96 -15.57 6.51 -14.10
CA THR A 96 -14.46 5.54 -14.04
C THR A 96 -14.60 4.53 -12.91
N GLN A 97 -15.26 4.88 -11.82
CA GLN A 97 -15.51 3.96 -10.70
C GLN A 97 -16.67 2.99 -10.94
N THR A 98 -17.52 3.23 -11.93
CA THR A 98 -18.60 2.30 -12.27
C THR A 98 -18.10 1.05 -12.99
N ILE A 99 -16.89 1.10 -13.55
CA ILE A 99 -16.28 -0.03 -14.27
C ILE A 99 -15.57 -0.94 -13.26
N PRO A 100 -15.97 -2.22 -13.14
CA PRO A 100 -15.28 -3.16 -12.27
C PRO A 100 -13.82 -3.31 -12.67
N THR A 101 -12.88 -3.08 -11.76
CA THR A 101 -11.44 -3.18 -12.01
C THR A 101 -11.02 -4.56 -12.50
N ILE A 102 -11.73 -5.62 -12.06
CA ILE A 102 -11.51 -6.97 -12.53
C ILE A 102 -11.79 -7.14 -14.03
N ALA A 103 -12.67 -6.33 -14.60
CA ALA A 103 -12.96 -6.33 -16.04
C ALA A 103 -11.91 -5.55 -16.84
N ILE A 104 -11.26 -4.54 -16.23
CA ILE A 104 -10.23 -3.73 -16.89
C ILE A 104 -8.92 -4.53 -17.03
N ALA A 105 -8.57 -5.38 -16.07
CA ALA A 105 -7.31 -6.11 -16.06
C ALA A 105 -7.03 -6.92 -17.35
N PRO A 106 -7.96 -7.74 -17.88
CA PRO A 106 -7.76 -8.44 -19.13
C PRO A 106 -7.60 -7.51 -20.34
N LEU A 107 -8.33 -6.38 -20.37
CA LEU A 107 -8.23 -5.40 -21.46
C LEU A 107 -6.85 -4.73 -21.46
N LEU A 108 -6.31 -4.40 -20.29
CA LEU A 108 -4.97 -3.84 -20.18
C LEU A 108 -3.92 -4.83 -20.67
N VAL A 109 -4.06 -6.11 -20.34
CA VAL A 109 -3.17 -7.15 -20.84
C VAL A 109 -3.27 -7.29 -22.36
N LEU A 110 -4.48 -7.21 -22.92
CA LEU A 110 -4.72 -7.26 -24.36
C LEU A 110 -4.06 -6.09 -25.10
N TRP A 111 -4.15 -4.88 -24.56
CA TRP A 111 -3.61 -3.67 -25.20
C TRP A 111 -2.12 -3.44 -24.97
N MET A 112 -1.63 -3.77 -23.79
CA MET A 112 -0.25 -3.48 -23.34
C MET A 112 0.65 -4.72 -23.35
N GLY A 113 0.09 -5.91 -23.60
CA GLY A 113 0.80 -7.18 -23.51
C GLY A 113 1.00 -7.67 -22.08
N PHE A 114 1.67 -8.81 -21.98
CA PHE A 114 2.06 -9.36 -20.66
C PHE A 114 3.27 -8.63 -20.11
N GLY A 115 3.28 -8.35 -18.81
CA GLY A 115 4.42 -7.72 -18.15
C GLY A 115 4.03 -6.82 -16.99
N MET A 116 4.90 -5.86 -16.69
CA MET A 116 4.69 -4.89 -15.60
C MET A 116 3.76 -3.73 -15.99
N ALA A 117 3.73 -3.35 -17.28
CA ALA A 117 2.97 -2.20 -17.75
C ALA A 117 1.45 -2.30 -17.42
N PRO A 118 0.72 -3.38 -17.75
CA PRO A 118 -0.70 -3.50 -17.38
C PRO A 118 -0.92 -3.51 -15.88
N LYS A 119 0.00 -4.11 -15.09
CA LYS A 119 -0.09 -4.14 -13.63
C LYS A 119 0.01 -2.72 -13.04
N VAL A 120 1.04 -1.98 -13.43
CA VAL A 120 1.25 -0.59 -12.98
C VAL A 120 0.08 0.30 -13.39
N THR A 121 -0.42 0.15 -14.62
CA THR A 121 -1.58 0.91 -15.09
C THR A 121 -2.84 0.60 -14.30
N LEU A 122 -3.10 -0.69 -14.04
CA LEU A 122 -4.24 -1.11 -13.22
C LEU A 122 -4.17 -0.52 -11.82
N VAL A 123 -2.99 -0.62 -11.19
CA VAL A 123 -2.76 -0.08 -9.86
C VAL A 123 -2.93 1.44 -9.85
N ALA A 124 -2.39 2.16 -10.83
CA ALA A 124 -2.58 3.60 -10.96
C ALA A 124 -4.06 3.98 -11.03
N LEU A 125 -4.84 3.27 -11.85
CA LEU A 125 -6.30 3.50 -11.98
C LEU A 125 -7.03 3.22 -10.66
N THR A 126 -6.74 2.08 -10.02
CA THR A 126 -7.41 1.65 -8.77
C THR A 126 -7.04 2.50 -7.57
N THR A 127 -5.89 3.16 -7.59
CA THR A 127 -5.43 4.04 -6.51
C THR A 127 -5.87 5.47 -6.73
N PHE A 128 -5.64 6.01 -7.94
CA PHE A 128 -5.89 7.42 -8.23
C PHE A 128 -7.38 7.80 -8.13
N PHE A 129 -8.26 7.10 -8.85
CA PHE A 129 -9.66 7.51 -8.95
C PHE A 129 -10.44 7.42 -7.63
N PRO A 130 -10.37 6.33 -6.84
CA PRO A 130 -11.05 6.26 -5.56
C PRO A 130 -10.54 7.31 -4.56
N ILE A 131 -9.24 7.55 -4.50
CA ILE A 131 -8.68 8.57 -3.61
C ILE A 131 -9.17 9.96 -4.02
N ALA A 132 -9.16 10.28 -5.32
CA ALA A 132 -9.62 11.57 -5.81
C ALA A 132 -11.08 11.83 -5.46
N VAL A 133 -11.97 10.86 -5.68
CA VAL A 133 -13.41 11.00 -5.36
C VAL A 133 -13.64 11.11 -3.85
N SER A 134 -13.04 10.21 -3.05
CA SER A 134 -13.20 10.24 -1.59
C SER A 134 -12.74 11.57 -0.96
N LEU A 135 -11.66 12.15 -1.49
CA LEU A 135 -11.19 13.47 -1.05
C LEU A 135 -12.17 14.59 -1.43
N LEU A 136 -12.72 14.56 -2.64
CA LEU A 136 -13.69 15.56 -3.09
C LEU A 136 -14.99 15.48 -2.29
N GLU A 137 -15.47 14.29 -1.99
CA GLU A 137 -16.62 14.07 -1.11
C GLU A 137 -16.34 14.53 0.32
N GLY A 138 -15.13 14.25 0.84
CA GLY A 138 -14.68 14.76 2.13
C GLY A 138 -14.66 16.28 2.19
N TYR A 139 -14.17 16.97 1.18
CA TYR A 139 -14.22 18.44 1.10
C TYR A 139 -15.66 18.97 1.04
N ALA A 140 -16.52 18.34 0.23
CA ALA A 140 -17.92 18.74 0.11
C ALA A 140 -18.72 18.52 1.41
N SER A 141 -18.32 17.63 2.28
CA SER A 141 -18.97 17.39 3.58
C SER A 141 -18.53 18.37 4.68
N THR A 142 -17.48 19.16 4.45
CA THR A 142 -16.89 20.06 5.43
C THR A 142 -17.30 21.53 5.18
N ASP A 143 -17.75 21.88 3.97
CA ASP A 143 -18.27 23.20 3.59
C ASP A 143 -19.79 23.32 3.91
#